data_c3b54a6c754fa5f06a177dab34b8087f
#
_entry.id   c3b54a6c754fa5f06a177dab34b8087f
#
_cell.length_a   1.000
_cell.length_b   1.000
_cell.length_c   1.000
_cell.angle_alpha   90.00
_cell.angle_beta   90.00
_cell.angle_gamma   90.00
#
_symmetry.space_group_name_H-M   'P 1'
#
loop_
_entity.id
_entity.type
_entity.pdbx_description
1 polymer ?
#
loop_
_entity_poly.entity_id
_entity_poly.type
_entity_poly.pdbx_seq_one_letter_code
_entity_poly.pdbx_strand_id
1 'polypeptide(L)'
;MDNENEQKIVVLTGASRGIGHATVKKFASENWRVITCSRQAFDDRCPWPGGEQNHIQLDLANPSQTIEAINEIKSRIGKKLHALVNNAGISPKDKKGKRLNTLDTDLRTWGQVFHVNFFASVVLARGLQNELAAAKGAVVNVTSIAGNRVHPFAGSAYATSKAALSALTREMAADFGPLNVRVNAIAPGEVETDILSPGTENLIKEIPLRRLGLPQEVANTIFFLCSETSSYISGCLLYTSPSP
;
A
#
# COMPACT_ATOMS: atom_id res chain seq x y z
N MET A 1 -21.24 -24.52 1.43
CA MET A 1 -22.09 -23.49 0.81
C MET A 1 -21.61 -22.18 1.39
N ASP A 2 -20.72 -21.49 0.67
CA ASP A 2 -20.28 -20.17 1.09
C ASP A 2 -21.49 -19.24 0.90
N ASN A 3 -21.81 -18.47 1.95
CA ASN A 3 -22.91 -17.51 1.93
C ASN A 3 -22.56 -16.43 0.90
N GLU A 4 -23.16 -16.45 -0.29
CA GLU A 4 -22.94 -15.46 -1.37
C GLU A 4 -23.26 -14.01 -0.97
N ASN A 5 -23.67 -13.78 0.28
CA ASN A 5 -24.10 -12.48 0.81
C ASN A 5 -23.14 -11.90 1.88
N GLU A 6 -21.97 -12.49 2.11
CA GLU A 6 -21.02 -11.94 3.07
C GLU A 6 -20.23 -10.80 2.43
N GLN A 7 -20.37 -9.58 2.96
CA GLN A 7 -19.64 -8.40 2.47
C GLN A 7 -18.13 -8.62 2.60
N LYS A 8 -17.39 -8.53 1.48
CA LYS A 8 -15.93 -8.66 1.46
C LYS A 8 -15.29 -7.51 2.24
N ILE A 9 -14.19 -7.79 2.93
CA ILE A 9 -13.48 -6.84 3.79
C ILE A 9 -12.07 -6.61 3.28
N VAL A 10 -11.67 -5.34 3.20
CA VAL A 10 -10.29 -4.92 2.94
C VAL A 10 -9.73 -4.09 4.09
N VAL A 11 -8.50 -4.35 4.49
CA VAL A 11 -7.70 -3.47 5.35
C VAL A 11 -6.72 -2.70 4.47
N LEU A 12 -6.71 -1.37 4.60
CA LEU A 12 -5.89 -0.50 3.76
C LEU A 12 -5.11 0.52 4.61
N THR A 13 -3.79 0.54 4.45
CA THR A 13 -2.92 1.50 5.13
C THR A 13 -2.65 2.73 4.26
N GLY A 14 -2.47 3.90 4.88
CA GLY A 14 -2.21 5.15 4.16
C GLY A 14 -3.42 5.66 3.38
N ALA A 15 -4.63 5.54 3.96
CA ALA A 15 -5.90 5.81 3.32
C ALA A 15 -6.25 7.30 3.14
N SER A 16 -5.57 8.20 3.83
CA SER A 16 -6.01 9.60 3.97
C SER A 16 -5.90 10.46 2.70
N ARG A 17 -5.06 10.08 1.73
CA ARG A 17 -4.83 10.86 0.51
C ARG A 17 -4.29 10.02 -0.65
N GLY A 18 -4.21 10.64 -1.84
CA GLY A 18 -3.57 10.08 -3.03
C GLY A 18 -4.11 8.71 -3.43
N ILE A 19 -3.21 7.77 -3.73
CA ILE A 19 -3.55 6.41 -4.15
C ILE A 19 -4.41 5.69 -3.10
N GLY A 20 -4.07 5.83 -1.81
CA GLY A 20 -4.83 5.19 -0.73
C GLY A 20 -6.28 5.67 -0.70
N HIS A 21 -6.51 6.98 -0.77
CA HIS A 21 -7.86 7.53 -0.81
C HIS A 21 -8.67 7.08 -2.04
N ALA A 22 -8.04 7.08 -3.22
CA ALA A 22 -8.67 6.55 -4.43
C ALA A 22 -8.99 5.05 -4.30
N THR A 23 -8.12 4.29 -3.65
CA THR A 23 -8.33 2.86 -3.39
C THR A 23 -9.51 2.64 -2.44
N VAL A 24 -9.65 3.44 -1.37
CA VAL A 24 -10.84 3.38 -0.50
C VAL A 24 -12.12 3.57 -1.31
N LYS A 25 -12.17 4.65 -2.13
CA LYS A 25 -13.34 4.92 -2.98
C LYS A 25 -13.65 3.77 -3.93
N LYS A 26 -12.61 3.16 -4.54
CA LYS A 26 -12.80 2.02 -5.45
C LYS A 26 -13.39 0.82 -4.73
N PHE A 27 -12.85 0.40 -3.59
CA PHE A 27 -13.38 -0.73 -2.84
C PHE A 27 -14.78 -0.47 -2.31
N ALA A 28 -15.06 0.76 -1.83
CA ALA A 28 -16.40 1.15 -1.37
C ALA A 28 -17.43 1.10 -2.50
N SER A 29 -17.09 1.56 -3.72
CA SER A 29 -17.98 1.49 -4.90
C SER A 29 -18.28 0.06 -5.36
N GLU A 30 -17.42 -0.90 -5.00
CA GLU A 30 -17.60 -2.33 -5.27
C GLU A 30 -18.23 -3.08 -4.07
N ASN A 31 -18.87 -2.35 -3.16
CA ASN A 31 -19.58 -2.87 -1.99
C ASN A 31 -18.69 -3.66 -1.01
N TRP A 32 -17.38 -3.33 -0.94
CA TRP A 32 -16.50 -3.88 0.09
C TRP A 32 -16.57 -3.02 1.36
N ARG A 33 -16.50 -3.67 2.52
CA ARG A 33 -16.23 -2.98 3.78
C ARG A 33 -14.75 -2.63 3.85
N VAL A 34 -14.43 -1.34 4.01
CA VAL A 34 -13.06 -0.83 4.01
C VAL A 34 -12.66 -0.43 5.43
N ILE A 35 -11.71 -1.14 6.02
CA ILE A 35 -11.04 -0.74 7.26
C ILE A 35 -9.81 0.08 6.88
N THR A 36 -9.82 1.35 7.22
CA THR A 36 -8.74 2.28 6.90
C THR A 36 -7.79 2.46 8.08
N CYS A 37 -6.49 2.54 7.77
CA CYS A 37 -5.45 2.84 8.77
C CYS A 37 -4.65 4.06 8.32
N SER A 38 -4.55 5.10 9.15
CA SER A 38 -3.70 6.26 8.89
C SER A 38 -3.26 6.96 10.18
N ARG A 39 -2.26 7.83 10.07
CA ARG A 39 -1.81 8.67 11.20
C ARG A 39 -2.81 9.77 11.56
N GLN A 40 -3.60 10.20 10.59
CA GLN A 40 -4.62 11.23 10.79
C GLN A 40 -5.85 10.60 11.45
N ALA A 41 -6.54 11.36 12.28
CA ALA A 41 -7.88 11.01 12.71
C ALA A 41 -8.82 10.89 11.49
N PHE A 42 -9.97 10.28 11.68
CA PHE A 42 -10.97 10.20 10.63
C PHE A 42 -11.40 11.61 10.20
N ASP A 43 -11.58 11.82 8.92
CA ASP A 43 -12.05 13.09 8.36
C ASP A 43 -13.47 12.88 7.82
N ASP A 44 -14.44 13.56 8.43
CA ASP A 44 -15.88 13.48 8.08
C ASP A 44 -16.17 13.86 6.62
N ARG A 45 -15.24 14.54 5.96
CA ARG A 45 -15.31 14.83 4.52
C ARG A 45 -15.04 13.60 3.64
N CYS A 46 -14.63 12.48 4.24
CA CYS A 46 -14.40 11.23 3.52
C CYS A 46 -15.72 10.49 3.30
N PRO A 47 -16.22 10.36 2.06
CA PRO A 47 -17.60 9.97 1.77
C PRO A 47 -17.79 8.45 1.62
N TRP A 48 -17.11 7.58 2.37
CA TRP A 48 -17.34 6.14 2.26
C TRP A 48 -18.16 5.59 3.43
N PRO A 49 -18.95 4.53 3.18
CA PRO A 49 -19.76 3.88 4.21
C PRO A 49 -18.91 3.33 5.37
N GLY A 50 -19.43 3.46 6.59
CA GLY A 50 -18.78 2.96 7.79
C GLY A 50 -17.95 4.00 8.53
N GLY A 51 -17.64 5.15 7.93
CA GLY A 51 -17.09 6.32 8.60
C GLY A 51 -16.00 6.03 9.63
N GLU A 52 -16.04 6.71 10.76
CA GLU A 52 -15.08 6.59 11.86
C GLU A 52 -15.01 5.16 12.43
N GLN A 53 -16.11 4.42 12.44
CA GLN A 53 -16.15 3.04 12.95
C GLN A 53 -15.24 2.08 12.18
N ASN A 54 -14.90 2.41 10.94
CA ASN A 54 -13.99 1.63 10.11
C ASN A 54 -12.61 2.30 9.96
N HIS A 55 -12.30 3.30 10.78
CA HIS A 55 -11.00 3.96 10.79
C HIS A 55 -10.20 3.60 12.04
N ILE A 56 -8.91 3.28 11.85
CA ILE A 56 -7.95 3.03 12.92
C ILE A 56 -6.83 4.05 12.80
N GLN A 57 -6.69 4.91 13.81
CA GLN A 57 -5.57 5.84 13.86
C GLN A 57 -4.30 5.09 14.26
N LEU A 58 -3.31 5.08 13.40
CA LEU A 58 -2.10 4.24 13.52
C LEU A 58 -0.88 4.95 12.94
N ASP A 59 0.18 5.08 13.73
CA ASP A 59 1.50 5.45 13.22
C ASP A 59 2.37 4.19 13.00
N LEU A 60 2.54 3.82 11.74
CA LEU A 60 3.37 2.69 11.32
C LEU A 60 4.87 2.89 11.57
N ALA A 61 5.31 4.08 11.94
CA ALA A 61 6.68 4.31 12.41
C ALA A 61 6.89 3.78 13.85
N ASN A 62 5.80 3.46 14.56
CA ASN A 62 5.83 2.90 15.91
C ASN A 62 5.49 1.39 15.86
N PRO A 63 6.46 0.48 16.07
CA PRO A 63 6.23 -0.97 16.01
C PRO A 63 5.20 -1.47 17.02
N SER A 64 5.16 -0.91 18.24
CA SER A 64 4.21 -1.31 19.27
C SER A 64 2.77 -0.99 18.84
N GLN A 65 2.54 0.23 18.31
CA GLN A 65 1.22 0.60 17.79
C GLN A 65 0.79 -0.30 16.62
N THR A 66 1.73 -0.71 15.77
CA THR A 66 1.42 -1.63 14.66
C THR A 66 0.95 -2.99 15.18
N ILE A 67 1.56 -3.50 16.27
CA ILE A 67 1.15 -4.76 16.90
C ILE A 67 -0.22 -4.61 17.58
N GLU A 68 -0.44 -3.53 18.31
CA GLU A 68 -1.73 -3.23 18.95
C GLU A 68 -2.86 -3.11 17.92
N ALA A 69 -2.59 -2.43 16.81
CA ALA A 69 -3.55 -2.27 15.72
C ALA A 69 -3.97 -3.61 15.09
N ILE A 70 -3.13 -4.65 15.09
CA ILE A 70 -3.53 -5.97 14.61
C ILE A 70 -4.69 -6.52 15.44
N ASN A 71 -4.65 -6.39 16.77
CA ASN A 71 -5.73 -6.85 17.63
C ASN A 71 -7.02 -6.05 17.38
N GLU A 72 -6.89 -4.75 17.22
CA GLU A 72 -8.02 -3.87 16.88
C GLU A 72 -8.60 -4.22 15.50
N ILE A 73 -7.77 -4.42 14.48
CA ILE A 73 -8.21 -4.88 13.17
C ILE A 73 -8.99 -6.19 13.30
N LYS A 74 -8.44 -7.20 13.99
CA LYS A 74 -9.08 -8.49 14.19
C LYS A 74 -10.45 -8.38 14.86
N SER A 75 -10.57 -7.52 15.87
CA SER A 75 -11.86 -7.30 16.56
C SER A 75 -12.94 -6.75 15.61
N ARG A 76 -12.54 -5.97 14.60
CA ARG A 76 -13.45 -5.33 13.64
C ARG A 76 -13.79 -6.22 12.43
N ILE A 77 -12.85 -7.04 11.96
CA ILE A 77 -13.04 -7.87 10.76
C ILE A 77 -13.60 -9.27 11.08
N GLY A 78 -13.52 -9.69 12.33
CA GLY A 78 -13.90 -11.06 12.71
C GLY A 78 -12.91 -12.09 12.20
N LYS A 79 -13.43 -13.16 11.58
CA LYS A 79 -12.62 -14.34 11.22
C LYS A 79 -12.04 -14.31 9.81
N LYS A 80 -12.48 -13.39 8.94
CA LYS A 80 -12.12 -13.36 7.52
C LYS A 80 -11.61 -12.00 7.08
N LEU A 81 -10.52 -11.99 6.33
CA LEU A 81 -9.99 -10.81 5.66
C LEU A 81 -9.75 -11.12 4.18
N HIS A 82 -10.50 -10.47 3.29
CA HIS A 82 -10.44 -10.75 1.86
C HIS A 82 -9.28 -10.02 1.16
N ALA A 83 -8.86 -8.85 1.68
CA ALA A 83 -7.69 -8.17 1.15
C ALA A 83 -6.94 -7.36 2.22
N LEU A 84 -5.61 -7.35 2.13
CA LEU A 84 -4.71 -6.42 2.83
C LEU A 84 -3.96 -5.58 1.79
N VAL A 85 -4.13 -4.25 1.84
CA VAL A 85 -3.41 -3.32 0.96
C VAL A 85 -2.40 -2.51 1.76
N ASN A 86 -1.12 -2.85 1.61
CA ASN A 86 0.01 -2.14 2.20
C ASN A 86 0.38 -0.96 1.29
N ASN A 87 -0.33 0.16 1.43
CA ASN A 87 -0.14 1.36 0.62
C ASN A 87 0.63 2.48 1.36
N ALA A 88 0.63 2.49 2.69
CA ALA A 88 1.34 3.52 3.44
C ALA A 88 2.81 3.61 3.03
N GLY A 89 3.29 4.83 2.90
CA GLY A 89 4.70 5.08 2.60
C GLY A 89 5.10 6.52 2.86
N ILE A 90 6.36 6.70 3.22
CA ILE A 90 6.98 8.01 3.43
C ILE A 90 8.23 8.15 2.56
N SER A 91 8.43 9.33 2.00
CA SER A 91 9.61 9.72 1.22
C SER A 91 10.13 11.07 1.73
N PRO A 92 10.86 11.10 2.85
CA PRO A 92 11.37 12.34 3.43
C PRO A 92 12.24 13.12 2.45
N LYS A 93 12.19 14.44 2.60
CA LYS A 93 12.98 15.39 1.83
C LYS A 93 13.82 16.24 2.77
N ASP A 94 14.83 16.89 2.25
CA ASP A 94 15.57 17.92 2.98
C ASP A 94 14.70 19.20 3.18
N LYS A 95 15.25 20.18 3.91
CA LYS A 95 14.57 21.46 4.18
C LYS A 95 14.26 22.27 2.91
N LYS A 96 14.89 21.95 1.77
CA LYS A 96 14.69 22.59 0.46
C LYS A 96 13.79 21.75 -0.46
N GLY A 97 13.18 20.66 0.04
CA GLY A 97 12.34 19.75 -0.74
C GLY A 97 13.11 18.81 -1.67
N LYS A 98 14.45 18.74 -1.58
CA LYS A 98 15.26 17.84 -2.39
C LYS A 98 15.29 16.43 -1.83
N ARG A 99 15.60 15.47 -2.69
CA ARG A 99 15.80 14.07 -2.28
C ARG A 99 16.93 13.94 -1.26
N LEU A 100 16.74 13.11 -0.26
CA LEU A 100 17.80 12.72 0.66
C LEU A 100 18.66 11.63 0.01
N ASN A 101 19.97 11.87 -0.12
CA ASN A 101 20.92 10.91 -0.68
C ASN A 101 21.53 10.01 0.41
N THR A 102 22.36 9.07 0.02
CA THR A 102 22.99 8.12 0.96
C THR A 102 23.99 8.76 1.91
N LEU A 103 24.64 9.84 1.47
CA LEU A 103 25.72 10.49 2.25
C LEU A 103 25.15 11.34 3.39
N ASP A 104 24.01 12.00 3.14
CA ASP A 104 23.45 13.02 4.04
C ASP A 104 22.26 12.50 4.87
N THR A 105 21.72 11.31 4.55
CA THR A 105 20.58 10.75 5.29
C THR A 105 21.07 10.07 6.57
N ASP A 106 20.61 10.56 7.71
CA ASP A 106 20.93 9.96 9.01
C ASP A 106 20.23 8.58 9.19
N LEU A 107 20.83 7.73 10.05
CA LEU A 107 20.32 6.37 10.29
C LEU A 107 18.94 6.35 10.94
N ARG A 108 18.54 7.37 11.68
CA ARG A 108 17.21 7.49 12.26
C ARG A 108 16.15 7.63 11.17
N THR A 109 16.42 8.49 10.18
CA THR A 109 15.56 8.65 8.99
C THR A 109 15.50 7.35 8.18
N TRP A 110 16.63 6.65 7.99
CA TRP A 110 16.64 5.31 7.38
C TRP A 110 15.72 4.35 8.13
N GLY A 111 15.89 4.24 9.45
CA GLY A 111 15.06 3.38 10.29
C GLY A 111 13.58 3.69 10.17
N GLN A 112 13.20 4.98 10.25
CA GLN A 112 11.82 5.41 10.12
C GLN A 112 11.20 5.05 8.75
N VAL A 113 11.95 5.27 7.66
CA VAL A 113 11.49 4.90 6.31
C VAL A 113 11.28 3.40 6.19
N PHE A 114 12.21 2.60 6.67
CA PHE A 114 12.09 1.13 6.63
C PHE A 114 10.96 0.62 7.53
N HIS A 115 10.73 1.21 8.69
CA HIS A 115 9.60 0.82 9.54
C HIS A 115 8.28 1.02 8.82
N VAL A 116 8.05 2.19 8.23
CA VAL A 116 6.78 2.48 7.56
C VAL A 116 6.64 1.73 6.24
N ASN A 117 7.68 1.75 5.39
CA ASN A 117 7.56 1.29 4.00
C ASN A 117 7.77 -0.23 3.84
N PHE A 118 8.36 -0.89 4.84
CA PHE A 118 8.76 -2.30 4.74
C PHE A 118 8.28 -3.12 5.95
N PHE A 119 8.79 -2.85 7.17
CA PHE A 119 8.50 -3.69 8.33
C PHE A 119 7.01 -3.71 8.70
N ALA A 120 6.30 -2.60 8.53
CA ALA A 120 4.86 -2.57 8.78
C ALA A 120 4.11 -3.57 7.90
N SER A 121 4.51 -3.73 6.63
CA SER A 121 3.90 -4.71 5.72
C SER A 121 4.15 -6.16 6.19
N VAL A 122 5.36 -6.45 6.69
CA VAL A 122 5.70 -7.76 7.28
C VAL A 122 4.82 -8.04 8.49
N VAL A 123 4.77 -7.08 9.43
CA VAL A 123 4.06 -7.23 10.71
C VAL A 123 2.55 -7.41 10.48
N LEU A 124 1.95 -6.58 9.64
CA LEU A 124 0.51 -6.66 9.34
C LEU A 124 0.15 -7.96 8.63
N ALA A 125 0.87 -8.34 7.58
CA ALA A 125 0.57 -9.58 6.85
C ALA A 125 0.72 -10.81 7.75
N ARG A 126 1.81 -10.89 8.52
CA ARG A 126 2.04 -11.99 9.48
C ARG A 126 0.98 -12.01 10.59
N GLY A 127 0.61 -10.83 11.08
CA GLY A 127 -0.40 -10.70 12.14
C GLY A 127 -1.81 -11.08 11.69
N LEU A 128 -2.14 -10.91 10.40
CA LEU A 128 -3.47 -11.17 9.82
C LEU A 128 -3.52 -12.44 8.95
N GLN A 129 -2.48 -13.29 8.99
CA GLN A 129 -2.38 -14.45 8.12
C GLN A 129 -3.54 -15.44 8.24
N ASN A 130 -4.05 -15.65 9.45
CA ASN A 130 -5.16 -16.59 9.69
C ASN A 130 -6.46 -16.10 9.07
N GLU A 131 -6.75 -14.83 9.21
CA GLU A 131 -7.94 -14.18 8.67
C GLU A 131 -7.88 -14.10 7.13
N LEU A 132 -6.67 -13.86 6.56
CA LEU A 132 -6.41 -13.92 5.12
C LEU A 132 -6.59 -15.37 4.60
N ALA A 133 -6.03 -16.36 5.29
CA ALA A 133 -6.18 -17.76 4.92
C ALA A 133 -7.63 -18.21 4.94
N ALA A 134 -8.39 -17.83 5.98
CA ALA A 134 -9.81 -18.16 6.11
C ALA A 134 -10.69 -17.60 4.99
N ALA A 135 -10.28 -16.50 4.38
CA ALA A 135 -10.97 -15.89 3.24
C ALA A 135 -10.38 -16.28 1.87
N LYS A 136 -9.28 -17.07 1.82
CA LYS A 136 -8.46 -17.25 0.60
C LYS A 136 -8.11 -15.89 -0.03
N GLY A 137 -7.71 -14.96 0.80
CA GLY A 137 -7.59 -13.54 0.48
C GLY A 137 -6.40 -13.17 -0.38
N ALA A 138 -6.16 -11.86 -0.49
CA ALA A 138 -5.03 -11.33 -1.23
C ALA A 138 -4.29 -10.24 -0.45
N VAL A 139 -2.98 -10.16 -0.64
CA VAL A 139 -2.14 -9.05 -0.16
C VAL A 139 -1.62 -8.28 -1.37
N VAL A 140 -1.75 -6.95 -1.35
CA VAL A 140 -1.18 -6.09 -2.38
C VAL A 140 -0.25 -5.07 -1.72
N ASN A 141 1.03 -5.11 -2.10
CA ASN A 141 2.05 -4.19 -1.66
C ASN A 141 2.23 -3.05 -2.69
N VAL A 142 2.05 -1.80 -2.25
CA VAL A 142 2.31 -0.64 -3.12
C VAL A 142 3.78 -0.26 -3.01
N THR A 143 4.55 -0.65 -4.03
CA THR A 143 5.97 -0.36 -4.16
C THR A 143 6.21 0.97 -4.89
N SER A 144 7.16 1.04 -5.80
CA SER A 144 7.43 2.21 -6.66
C SER A 144 8.41 1.82 -7.75
N ILE A 145 8.35 2.46 -8.91
CA ILE A 145 9.40 2.38 -9.94
C ILE A 145 10.79 2.77 -9.38
N ALA A 146 10.82 3.68 -8.39
CA ALA A 146 12.06 4.08 -7.71
C ALA A 146 12.77 2.92 -6.98
N GLY A 147 12.07 1.82 -6.70
CA GLY A 147 12.67 0.61 -6.15
C GLY A 147 13.48 -0.20 -7.15
N ASN A 148 13.33 0.06 -8.45
CA ASN A 148 13.99 -0.70 -9.51
C ASN A 148 15.10 0.10 -10.21
N ARG A 149 15.14 1.41 -10.01
CA ARG A 149 16.15 2.28 -10.63
C ARG A 149 16.38 3.57 -9.84
N VAL A 150 17.45 4.28 -10.15
CA VAL A 150 17.70 5.59 -9.57
C VAL A 150 16.65 6.59 -10.10
N HIS A 151 15.99 7.27 -9.17
CA HIS A 151 14.96 8.25 -9.48
C HIS A 151 15.40 9.64 -9.01
N PRO A 152 15.22 10.70 -9.82
CA PRO A 152 15.74 12.03 -9.51
C PRO A 152 15.14 12.66 -8.24
N PHE A 153 13.91 12.27 -7.88
CA PHE A 153 13.20 12.84 -6.73
C PHE A 153 13.05 11.87 -5.54
N ALA A 154 13.32 10.58 -5.71
CA ALA A 154 13.21 9.61 -4.63
C ALA A 154 14.51 9.54 -3.82
N GLY A 155 14.43 9.64 -2.49
CA GLY A 155 15.57 9.48 -1.59
C GLY A 155 16.07 8.04 -1.56
N SER A 156 17.35 7.85 -1.16
CA SER A 156 17.99 6.52 -1.13
C SER A 156 17.25 5.55 -0.19
N ALA A 157 16.89 5.99 1.01
CA ALA A 157 16.14 5.16 1.96
C ALA A 157 14.76 4.74 1.41
N TYR A 158 14.06 5.67 0.73
CA TYR A 158 12.79 5.34 0.08
C TYR A 158 12.98 4.30 -1.02
N ALA A 159 13.88 4.55 -1.96
CA ALA A 159 14.12 3.66 -3.09
C ALA A 159 14.48 2.23 -2.64
N THR A 160 15.42 2.12 -1.69
CA THR A 160 15.83 0.81 -1.15
C THR A 160 14.72 0.12 -0.36
N SER A 161 13.89 0.86 0.40
CA SER A 161 12.75 0.27 1.09
C SER A 161 11.70 -0.29 0.11
N LYS A 162 11.45 0.38 -1.01
CA LYS A 162 10.53 -0.09 -2.06
C LYS A 162 11.10 -1.25 -2.86
N ALA A 163 12.42 -1.30 -3.09
CA ALA A 163 13.10 -2.47 -3.64
C ALA A 163 12.99 -3.69 -2.72
N ALA A 164 13.23 -3.49 -1.42
CA ALA A 164 13.05 -4.53 -0.41
C ALA A 164 11.61 -5.06 -0.36
N LEU A 165 10.60 -4.17 -0.43
CA LEU A 165 9.19 -4.56 -0.45
C LEU A 165 8.83 -5.35 -1.72
N SER A 166 9.45 -5.04 -2.86
CA SER A 166 9.28 -5.81 -4.09
C SER A 166 9.87 -7.23 -3.97
N ALA A 167 11.03 -7.38 -3.35
CA ALA A 167 11.62 -8.69 -3.05
C ALA A 167 10.74 -9.47 -2.05
N LEU A 168 10.33 -8.83 -0.95
CA LEU A 168 9.45 -9.41 0.06
C LEU A 168 8.15 -9.94 -0.54
N THR A 169 7.60 -9.27 -1.54
CA THR A 169 6.35 -9.71 -2.19
C THR A 169 6.47 -11.13 -2.75
N ARG A 170 7.62 -11.48 -3.35
CA ARG A 170 7.88 -12.83 -3.87
C ARG A 170 8.02 -13.86 -2.75
N GLU A 171 8.78 -13.53 -1.70
CA GLU A 171 8.93 -14.39 -0.53
C GLU A 171 7.56 -14.64 0.13
N MET A 172 6.79 -13.57 0.36
CA MET A 172 5.44 -13.70 0.91
C MET A 172 4.52 -14.53 -0.01
N ALA A 173 4.63 -14.43 -1.32
CA ALA A 173 3.83 -15.24 -2.23
C ALA A 173 4.15 -16.73 -2.11
N ALA A 174 5.42 -17.09 -1.87
CA ALA A 174 5.82 -18.46 -1.60
C ALA A 174 5.31 -18.95 -0.23
N ASP A 175 5.46 -18.13 0.82
CA ASP A 175 5.08 -18.49 2.18
C ASP A 175 3.55 -18.59 2.37
N PHE A 176 2.79 -17.69 1.74
CA PHE A 176 1.33 -17.59 1.88
C PHE A 176 0.58 -18.44 0.84
N GLY A 177 1.23 -18.86 -0.24
CA GLY A 177 0.63 -19.71 -1.27
C GLY A 177 0.01 -21.02 -0.72
N PRO A 178 0.70 -21.79 0.14
CA PRO A 178 0.12 -22.96 0.79
C PRO A 178 -1.14 -22.67 1.63
N LEU A 179 -1.34 -21.42 2.04
CA LEU A 179 -2.52 -20.94 2.76
C LEU A 179 -3.64 -20.48 1.81
N ASN A 180 -3.48 -20.63 0.49
CA ASN A 180 -4.35 -20.09 -0.55
C ASN A 180 -4.49 -18.55 -0.52
N VAL A 181 -3.47 -17.84 -0.04
CA VAL A 181 -3.41 -16.38 -0.05
C VAL A 181 -2.48 -15.92 -1.16
N ARG A 182 -2.96 -15.07 -2.05
CA ARG A 182 -2.16 -14.49 -3.14
C ARG A 182 -1.45 -13.22 -2.65
N VAL A 183 -0.22 -13.03 -3.04
CA VAL A 183 0.54 -11.82 -2.69
C VAL A 183 1.15 -11.22 -3.96
N ASN A 184 0.82 -9.96 -4.24
CA ASN A 184 1.30 -9.24 -5.40
C ASN A 184 1.77 -7.84 -5.04
N ALA A 185 2.47 -7.19 -5.93
CA ALA A 185 2.84 -5.80 -5.79
C ALA A 185 2.47 -5.00 -7.04
N ILE A 186 2.19 -3.72 -6.82
CA ILE A 186 2.12 -2.71 -7.87
C ILE A 186 3.26 -1.71 -7.65
N ALA A 187 3.94 -1.34 -8.74
CA ALA A 187 4.99 -0.33 -8.76
C ALA A 187 4.51 0.89 -9.55
N PRO A 188 3.85 1.85 -8.90
CA PRO A 188 3.42 3.07 -9.58
C PRO A 188 4.61 3.85 -10.13
N GLY A 189 4.41 4.44 -11.32
CA GLY A 189 5.24 5.50 -11.87
C GLY A 189 4.88 6.86 -11.25
N GLU A 190 5.00 7.92 -12.05
CA GLU A 190 4.61 9.27 -11.65
C GLU A 190 3.08 9.38 -11.62
N VAL A 191 2.51 9.51 -10.44
CA VAL A 191 1.06 9.60 -10.21
C VAL A 191 0.75 10.94 -9.56
N GLU A 192 -0.29 11.61 -10.02
CA GLU A 192 -0.75 12.91 -9.53
C GLU A 192 -1.23 12.82 -8.07
N THR A 193 -0.31 13.08 -7.15
CA THR A 193 -0.53 13.01 -5.70
C THR A 193 0.32 14.06 -4.98
N ASP A 194 -0.01 14.35 -3.72
CA ASP A 194 0.74 15.30 -2.88
C ASP A 194 2.19 14.85 -2.56
N ILE A 195 2.57 13.63 -2.91
CA ILE A 195 3.94 13.12 -2.70
C ILE A 195 4.90 13.58 -3.80
N LEU A 196 4.37 14.04 -4.93
CA LEU A 196 5.18 14.52 -6.04
C LEU A 196 6.05 15.70 -5.61
N SER A 197 7.28 15.70 -6.09
CA SER A 197 8.22 16.81 -5.88
C SER A 197 8.00 17.89 -6.93
N PRO A 198 8.23 19.17 -6.61
CA PRO A 198 8.31 20.21 -7.62
C PRO A 198 9.32 19.81 -8.71
N GLY A 199 8.99 20.05 -9.96
CA GLY A 199 9.82 19.67 -11.12
C GLY A 199 9.46 18.30 -11.72
N THR A 200 8.55 17.53 -11.12
CA THR A 200 8.10 16.25 -11.69
C THR A 200 7.44 16.43 -13.05
N GLU A 201 6.86 17.61 -13.31
CA GLU A 201 6.30 17.97 -14.62
C GLU A 201 7.31 17.87 -15.76
N ASN A 202 8.61 18.06 -15.47
CA ASN A 202 9.67 17.91 -16.46
C ASN A 202 9.85 16.44 -16.93
N LEU A 203 9.45 15.49 -16.11
CA LEU A 203 9.51 14.06 -16.46
C LEU A 203 8.38 13.62 -17.39
N ILE A 204 7.32 14.42 -17.55
CA ILE A 204 6.15 14.04 -18.38
C ILE A 204 6.59 13.71 -19.80
N LYS A 205 7.58 14.46 -20.34
CA LYS A 205 8.11 14.22 -21.70
C LYS A 205 8.84 12.89 -21.84
N GLU A 206 9.29 12.32 -20.73
CA GLU A 206 10.01 11.06 -20.69
C GLU A 206 9.07 9.87 -20.41
N ILE A 207 7.90 10.14 -19.82
CA ILE A 207 6.88 9.11 -19.60
C ILE A 207 6.32 8.69 -20.97
N PRO A 208 6.30 7.38 -21.31
CA PRO A 208 5.79 6.90 -22.60
C PRO A 208 4.37 7.36 -22.90
N LEU A 209 3.48 7.37 -21.89
CA LEU A 209 2.09 7.84 -22.03
C LEU A 209 1.95 9.37 -22.03
N ARG A 210 3.06 10.12 -21.91
CA ARG A 210 3.11 11.59 -21.97
C ARG A 210 2.19 12.31 -20.98
N ARG A 211 1.89 11.67 -19.87
CA ARG A 211 1.10 12.22 -18.77
C ARG A 211 1.44 11.58 -17.44
N LEU A 212 1.06 12.21 -16.37
CA LEU A 212 1.02 11.57 -15.04
C LEU A 212 -0.12 10.55 -15.02
N GLY A 213 0.05 9.51 -14.22
CA GLY A 213 -1.04 8.60 -13.86
C GLY A 213 -2.00 9.26 -12.87
N LEU A 214 -3.25 8.84 -12.89
CA LEU A 214 -4.23 9.24 -11.89
C LEU A 214 -4.25 8.25 -10.73
N PRO A 215 -4.46 8.69 -9.48
CA PRO A 215 -4.63 7.79 -8.34
C PRO A 215 -5.68 6.70 -8.57
N GLN A 216 -6.75 7.02 -9.28
CA GLN A 216 -7.82 6.08 -9.62
C GLN A 216 -7.36 4.95 -10.54
N GLU A 217 -6.42 5.21 -11.46
CA GLU A 217 -5.87 4.17 -12.34
C GLU A 217 -5.08 3.14 -11.56
N VAL A 218 -4.31 3.60 -10.55
CA VAL A 218 -3.60 2.71 -9.62
C VAL A 218 -4.57 1.93 -8.73
N ALA A 219 -5.62 2.60 -8.23
CA ALA A 219 -6.65 1.98 -7.40
C ALA A 219 -7.40 0.85 -8.13
N ASN A 220 -7.70 1.02 -9.41
CA ASN A 220 -8.33 -0.01 -10.24
C ASN A 220 -7.45 -1.26 -10.35
N THR A 221 -6.14 -1.08 -10.51
CA THR A 221 -5.19 -2.19 -10.56
C THR A 221 -5.06 -2.89 -9.21
N ILE A 222 -5.03 -2.13 -8.10
CA ILE A 222 -5.02 -2.70 -6.75
C ILE A 222 -6.28 -3.55 -6.54
N PHE A 223 -7.44 -3.04 -6.91
CA PHE A 223 -8.70 -3.77 -6.81
C PHE A 223 -8.69 -5.05 -7.64
N PHE A 224 -8.23 -4.99 -8.89
CA PHE A 224 -8.05 -6.17 -9.76
C PHE A 224 -7.19 -7.23 -9.07
N LEU A 225 -6.02 -6.86 -8.52
CA LEU A 225 -5.12 -7.79 -7.83
C LEU A 225 -5.72 -8.38 -6.54
N CYS A 226 -6.69 -7.71 -5.91
CA CYS A 226 -7.42 -8.21 -4.75
C CYS A 226 -8.64 -9.06 -5.13
N SER A 227 -9.13 -8.96 -6.35
CA SER A 227 -10.35 -9.64 -6.82
C SER A 227 -10.08 -11.06 -7.33
N GLU A 228 -11.14 -11.83 -7.53
CA GLU A 228 -11.09 -13.20 -8.07
C GLU A 228 -10.65 -13.23 -9.54
N THR A 229 -10.79 -12.12 -10.26
CA THR A 229 -10.33 -12.02 -11.67
C THR A 229 -8.81 -12.17 -11.81
N SER A 230 -8.06 -12.06 -10.71
CA SER A 230 -6.62 -12.31 -10.63
C SER A 230 -6.26 -13.61 -9.87
N SER A 231 -7.16 -14.61 -9.87
CA SER A 231 -7.06 -15.83 -9.06
C SER A 231 -5.77 -16.65 -9.27
N TYR A 232 -5.14 -16.54 -10.44
CA TYR A 232 -3.87 -17.24 -10.73
C TYR A 232 -2.67 -16.30 -10.83
N ILE A 233 -2.77 -15.08 -10.25
CA ILE A 233 -1.67 -14.10 -10.19
C ILE A 233 -1.18 -14.02 -8.74
N SER A 234 0.05 -14.49 -8.49
CA SER A 234 0.75 -14.40 -7.20
C SER A 234 2.26 -14.26 -7.43
N GLY A 235 2.94 -13.50 -6.59
CA GLY A 235 4.38 -13.18 -6.71
C GLY A 235 4.71 -12.15 -7.80
N CYS A 236 3.71 -11.53 -8.40
CA CYS A 236 3.88 -10.59 -9.51
C CYS A 236 4.19 -9.17 -8.99
N LEU A 237 5.07 -8.49 -9.71
CA LEU A 237 5.29 -7.04 -9.60
C LEU A 237 4.80 -6.37 -10.88
N LEU A 238 3.70 -5.63 -10.79
CA LEU A 238 3.08 -4.95 -11.91
C LEU A 238 3.50 -3.47 -11.94
N TYR A 239 4.12 -3.06 -13.03
CA TYR A 239 4.46 -1.65 -13.28
C TYR A 239 3.30 -0.95 -13.97
N THR A 240 2.91 0.26 -13.52
CA THR A 240 1.81 1.01 -14.15
C THR A 240 2.26 1.78 -15.39
N SER A 241 3.49 2.27 -15.38
CA SER A 241 4.13 2.90 -16.53
C SER A 241 5.64 2.72 -16.41
N PRO A 242 6.31 2.26 -17.47
CA PRO A 242 7.75 2.39 -17.51
C PRO A 242 8.04 3.88 -17.53
N SER A 243 8.75 4.35 -16.55
CA SER A 243 9.32 5.67 -16.54
C SER A 243 10.75 5.57 -17.08
N PRO A 244 11.32 6.53 -17.73
CA PRO A 244 12.66 6.48 -18.30
C PRO A 244 13.75 6.31 -17.25
#